data_1ffeaa7e09d3e6e51ce7041e730657f6
#
_entry.id   1ffeaa7e09d3e6e51ce7041e730657f6
#
_cell.length_a   1.000
_cell.length_b   1.000
_cell.length_c   1.000
_cell.angle_alpha   90.00
_cell.angle_beta   90.00
_cell.angle_gamma   90.00
#
_symmetry.space_group_name_H-M   'P 1'
#
loop_
_entity.id
_entity.type
_entity.pdbx_description
1 polymer ?
#
loop_
_entity_poly.entity_id
_entity_poly.type
_entity_poly.pdbx_seq_one_letter_code
_entity_poly.pdbx_strand_id
1 'polypeptide(L)'
;MKSRCLIFAAIFAMLGLVGCDEGDIQEAATETKTSGKVARLTAAVSGIDSWSSQYSVVLAAFAEGSDYAVVQKRLTEGDNGNVETTLNITSDDVATIELCVTNRLRQRIVSFASVPVSQLQGDSLHLAPGRVDVSMFQTIQDMVFTTTCARCHGLGNAPAAGLTLAQGQSYAALVNHEASKQERGVRVVPGDTEASLLHKVIHGDPAAVSFDHSNMIKEPTTIALIDNWINAGANK
;
A
#
# COMPACT_ATOMS: atom_id res chain seq x y z
N MET A 1 -89.45 5.24 5.36
CA MET A 1 -88.83 4.02 4.90
C MET A 1 -87.36 4.16 5.11
N LYS A 2 -86.85 4.09 6.31
CA LYS A 2 -86.65 3.03 7.34
C LYS A 2 -85.54 2.08 6.95
N SER A 3 -84.36 2.24 7.61
CA SER A 3 -83.57 1.18 8.21
C SER A 3 -82.77 0.32 7.22
N ARG A 4 -81.53 0.68 6.97
CA ARG A 4 -80.40 -0.19 6.56
C ARG A 4 -79.09 0.57 6.56
N CYS A 5 -78.66 1.03 7.67
CA CYS A 5 -77.38 1.76 7.84
C CYS A 5 -76.81 1.55 9.24
N LEU A 6 -76.56 0.31 9.68
CA LEU A 6 -76.00 0.06 11.00
C LEU A 6 -75.31 -1.30 11.13
N ILE A 7 -74.59 -1.83 10.10
CA ILE A 7 -73.81 -3.06 10.24
C ILE A 7 -72.42 -3.00 9.60
N PHE A 8 -71.89 -1.83 9.34
CA PHE A 8 -70.48 -1.70 8.78
C PHE A 8 -69.47 -0.98 9.68
N ALA A 9 -69.79 -0.80 10.94
CA ALA A 9 -68.92 -0.05 11.87
C ALA A 9 -68.19 -0.92 12.94
N ALA A 10 -68.14 -2.26 12.81
CA ALA A 10 -67.61 -3.12 13.85
C ALA A 10 -66.49 -4.09 13.40
N ILE A 11 -65.90 -3.94 12.22
CA ILE A 11 -64.82 -4.84 11.77
C ILE A 11 -63.46 -4.10 11.50
N PHE A 12 -63.32 -2.88 11.92
CA PHE A 12 -62.08 -2.12 11.66
C PHE A 12 -61.25 -1.82 12.92
N ALA A 13 -61.46 -2.54 14.00
CA ALA A 13 -60.77 -2.29 15.31
C ALA A 13 -59.94 -3.48 15.84
N MET A 14 -59.42 -4.36 14.96
CA MET A 14 -58.60 -5.50 15.39
C MET A 14 -57.41 -5.82 14.47
N LEU A 15 -56.77 -4.78 13.90
CA LEU A 15 -55.50 -4.94 13.15
C LEU A 15 -54.52 -3.84 13.55
N GLY A 16 -54.03 -3.89 14.75
CA GLY A 16 -53.09 -2.88 15.18
C GLY A 16 -52.34 -3.20 16.46
N LEU A 17 -51.77 -4.40 16.57
CA LEU A 17 -50.75 -4.68 17.57
C LEU A 17 -49.86 -5.82 17.05
N VAL A 18 -49.17 -5.62 15.92
CA VAL A 18 -47.91 -6.28 15.72
C VAL A 18 -46.86 -5.29 16.23
N GLY A 19 -46.60 -5.30 17.51
CA GLY A 19 -45.42 -4.70 18.08
C GLY A 19 -44.23 -5.40 17.49
N CYS A 20 -43.40 -4.69 16.75
CA CYS A 20 -42.03 -5.08 16.53
C CYS A 20 -41.42 -5.19 17.94
N ASP A 21 -41.13 -6.40 18.35
CA ASP A 21 -40.28 -6.67 19.49
C ASP A 21 -38.90 -6.07 19.09
N GLU A 22 -38.62 -4.89 19.62
CA GLU A 22 -37.26 -4.37 19.67
C GLU A 22 -36.51 -5.27 20.64
N GLY A 23 -36.05 -6.42 20.14
CA GLY A 23 -35.16 -7.28 20.88
C GLY A 23 -34.02 -6.42 21.40
N ASP A 24 -33.92 -6.36 22.71
CA ASP A 24 -32.82 -5.70 23.40
C ASP A 24 -31.53 -6.28 22.86
N ILE A 25 -30.90 -5.52 21.94
CA ILE A 25 -29.56 -5.86 21.46
C ILE A 25 -28.65 -5.64 22.66
N GLN A 26 -28.54 -6.64 23.47
CA GLN A 26 -27.43 -6.71 24.41
C GLN A 26 -26.18 -6.79 23.53
N GLU A 27 -25.59 -5.64 23.26
CA GLU A 27 -24.20 -5.59 22.88
C GLU A 27 -23.47 -6.32 24.01
N ALA A 28 -23.22 -7.62 23.78
CA ALA A 28 -22.19 -8.30 24.52
C ALA A 28 -20.96 -7.43 24.33
N ALA A 29 -20.61 -6.66 25.35
CA ALA A 29 -19.36 -5.97 25.42
C ALA A 29 -18.31 -7.07 25.27
N THR A 30 -17.91 -7.33 24.02
CA THR A 30 -16.71 -8.08 23.75
C THR A 30 -15.63 -7.21 24.38
N GLU A 31 -15.26 -7.52 25.61
CA GLU A 31 -14.04 -7.00 26.20
C GLU A 31 -12.94 -7.39 25.25
N THR A 32 -12.65 -6.49 24.30
CA THR A 32 -11.43 -6.55 23.53
C THR A 32 -10.34 -6.41 24.60
N LYS A 33 -9.76 -7.53 25.01
CA LYS A 33 -8.56 -7.53 25.83
C LYS A 33 -7.52 -6.77 25.02
N THR A 34 -7.48 -5.46 25.19
CA THR A 34 -6.34 -4.66 24.78
C THR A 34 -5.19 -5.23 25.59
N SER A 35 -4.23 -5.84 24.95
CA SER A 35 -3.08 -6.48 25.60
C SER A 35 -2.26 -5.51 26.46
N GLY A 36 -2.61 -4.22 26.44
CA GLY A 36 -1.83 -3.16 27.08
C GLY A 36 -0.52 -2.86 26.38
N LYS A 37 -0.11 -3.67 25.43
CA LYS A 37 1.16 -3.53 24.70
C LYS A 37 1.06 -2.44 23.64
N VAL A 38 2.09 -1.59 23.56
CA VAL A 38 2.13 -0.44 22.64
C VAL A 38 3.44 -0.45 21.86
N ALA A 39 3.36 -0.33 20.55
CA ALA A 39 4.50 -0.01 19.70
C ALA A 39 4.63 1.50 19.53
N ARG A 40 5.84 2.04 19.66
CA ARG A 40 6.19 3.44 19.43
C ARG A 40 7.15 3.55 18.27
N LEU A 41 6.85 4.39 17.31
CA LEU A 41 7.75 4.78 16.22
C LEU A 41 8.25 6.20 16.49
N THR A 42 9.55 6.38 16.38
CA THR A 42 10.20 7.70 16.32
C THR A 42 11.20 7.69 15.18
N ALA A 43 10.96 8.48 14.13
CA ALA A 43 11.81 8.50 12.93
C ALA A 43 11.71 9.85 12.22
N ALA A 44 12.73 10.18 11.43
CA ALA A 44 12.64 11.23 10.41
C ALA A 44 12.30 10.54 9.08
N VAL A 45 11.05 10.67 8.63
CA VAL A 45 10.53 9.99 7.44
C VAL A 45 10.27 11.00 6.35
N SER A 46 10.82 10.78 5.16
CA SER A 46 10.60 11.60 3.96
C SER A 46 9.91 10.80 2.87
N GLY A 47 9.11 11.48 2.04
CA GLY A 47 8.47 10.87 0.87
C GLY A 47 7.14 10.15 1.14
N ILE A 48 6.52 10.37 2.29
CA ILE A 48 5.21 9.77 2.62
C ILE A 48 4.16 10.16 1.58
N ASP A 49 4.14 11.43 1.13
CA ASP A 49 3.14 11.95 0.20
C ASP A 49 3.39 11.59 -1.27
N SER A 50 4.53 10.92 -1.57
CA SER A 50 4.83 10.46 -2.93
C SER A 50 3.98 9.26 -3.38
N TRP A 51 3.29 8.61 -2.44
CA TRP A 51 2.50 7.41 -2.70
C TRP A 51 1.11 7.73 -3.26
N SER A 52 0.71 6.99 -4.29
CA SER A 52 -0.67 7.06 -4.80
C SER A 52 -1.68 6.59 -3.75
N SER A 53 -2.96 6.96 -3.93
CA SER A 53 -4.05 6.58 -3.02
C SER A 53 -4.31 5.06 -2.92
N GLN A 54 -3.62 4.24 -3.71
CA GLN A 54 -3.66 2.78 -3.63
C GLN A 54 -2.83 2.25 -2.46
N TYR A 55 -1.93 3.06 -1.91
CA TYR A 55 -0.97 2.67 -0.89
C TYR A 55 -1.03 3.58 0.33
N SER A 56 -0.49 3.10 1.42
CA SER A 56 -0.31 3.89 2.64
C SER A 56 1.01 3.56 3.31
N VAL A 57 1.75 4.57 3.70
CA VAL A 57 2.88 4.43 4.63
C VAL A 57 2.29 4.27 6.02
N VAL A 58 2.68 3.22 6.73
CA VAL A 58 2.04 2.82 7.98
C VAL A 58 3.06 2.35 9.02
N LEU A 59 2.71 2.48 10.30
CA LEU A 59 3.20 1.62 11.35
C LEU A 59 2.23 0.45 11.47
N ALA A 60 2.68 -0.77 11.27
CA ALA A 60 1.82 -1.94 11.18
C ALA A 60 2.36 -3.12 12.00
N ALA A 61 1.44 -3.98 12.43
CA ALA A 61 1.73 -5.21 13.15
C ALA A 61 1.36 -6.41 12.27
N PHE A 62 2.25 -7.41 12.22
CA PHE A 62 2.06 -8.62 11.42
C PHE A 62 2.17 -9.87 12.30
N ALA A 63 1.34 -10.86 12.00
CA ALA A 63 1.50 -12.20 12.55
C ALA A 63 2.66 -12.94 11.85
N GLU A 64 3.14 -14.00 12.49
CA GLU A 64 4.20 -14.85 11.92
C GLU A 64 3.81 -15.38 10.54
N GLY A 65 4.69 -15.19 9.55
CA GLY A 65 4.49 -15.67 8.18
C GLY A 65 3.36 -14.98 7.40
N SER A 66 2.74 -13.93 7.95
CA SER A 66 1.67 -13.17 7.27
C SER A 66 2.21 -11.93 6.56
N ASP A 67 1.74 -11.70 5.33
CA ASP A 67 1.94 -10.45 4.60
C ASP A 67 0.81 -9.43 4.83
N TYR A 68 -0.22 -9.80 5.61
CA TYR A 68 -1.35 -8.93 5.89
C TYR A 68 -1.28 -8.36 7.31
N ALA A 69 -1.39 -7.05 7.43
CA ALA A 69 -1.34 -6.39 8.73
C ALA A 69 -2.58 -6.74 9.58
N VAL A 70 -2.34 -7.20 10.81
CA VAL A 70 -3.36 -7.41 11.84
C VAL A 70 -3.97 -6.08 12.25
N VAL A 71 -3.10 -5.11 12.54
CA VAL A 71 -3.47 -3.72 12.86
C VAL A 71 -2.44 -2.79 12.23
N GLN A 72 -2.90 -1.63 11.77
CA GLN A 72 -2.01 -0.62 11.20
C GLN A 72 -2.50 0.80 11.51
N LYS A 73 -1.57 1.73 11.54
CA LYS A 73 -1.84 3.16 11.66
C LYS A 73 -1.13 3.91 10.56
N ARG A 74 -1.89 4.65 9.74
CA ARG A 74 -1.35 5.47 8.68
C ARG A 74 -0.48 6.58 9.25
N LEU A 75 0.66 6.80 8.63
CA LEU A 75 1.53 7.93 8.92
C LEU A 75 1.16 9.12 8.05
N THR A 76 1.36 10.29 8.61
CA THR A 76 1.30 11.57 7.92
C THR A 76 2.65 12.26 8.11
N GLU A 77 3.06 13.04 7.14
CA GLU A 77 4.28 13.82 7.26
C GLU A 77 4.15 14.81 8.43
N GLY A 78 5.10 14.73 9.33
CA GLY A 78 5.18 15.64 10.48
C GLY A 78 6.06 16.84 10.18
N ASP A 79 6.13 17.77 11.11
CA ASP A 79 6.99 18.95 11.00
C ASP A 79 8.46 18.55 10.79
N ASN A 80 9.06 19.04 9.71
CA ASN A 80 10.43 18.69 9.29
C ASN A 80 10.65 17.18 9.04
N GLY A 81 9.61 16.44 8.66
CA GLY A 81 9.68 15.00 8.43
C GLY A 81 9.75 14.15 9.71
N ASN A 82 9.69 14.74 10.90
CA ASN A 82 9.68 13.97 12.13
C ASN A 82 8.31 13.30 12.32
N VAL A 83 8.33 11.99 12.52
CA VAL A 83 7.14 11.18 12.80
C VAL A 83 7.32 10.55 14.18
N GLU A 84 6.37 10.85 15.06
CA GLU A 84 6.22 10.17 16.33
C GLU A 84 4.78 9.63 16.43
N THR A 85 4.65 8.33 16.58
CA THR A 85 3.32 7.72 16.65
C THR A 85 3.32 6.44 17.48
N THR A 86 2.13 6.04 17.91
CA THR A 86 1.92 4.81 18.68
C THR A 86 0.88 3.94 18.00
N LEU A 87 1.05 2.62 18.14
CA LEU A 87 0.14 1.59 17.68
C LEU A 87 -0.15 0.63 18.85
N ASN A 88 -1.41 0.44 19.19
CA ASN A 88 -1.80 -0.55 20.18
C ASN A 88 -1.71 -1.95 19.56
N ILE A 89 -1.03 -2.87 20.26
CA ILE A 89 -0.92 -4.26 19.85
C ILE A 89 -2.13 -4.99 20.46
N THR A 90 -3.11 -5.31 19.62
CA THR A 90 -4.41 -5.81 20.06
C THR A 90 -4.54 -7.32 20.03
N SER A 91 -3.52 -8.03 19.48
CA SER A 91 -3.53 -9.50 19.37
C SER A 91 -2.21 -10.08 19.87
N ASP A 92 -2.28 -11.22 20.54
CA ASP A 92 -1.09 -11.97 20.96
C ASP A 92 -0.40 -12.70 19.79
N ASP A 93 -1.07 -12.80 18.61
CA ASP A 93 -0.51 -13.42 17.41
C ASP A 93 0.49 -12.52 16.69
N VAL A 94 0.66 -11.28 17.13
CA VAL A 94 1.60 -10.34 16.49
C VAL A 94 3.03 -10.77 16.76
N ALA A 95 3.77 -10.95 15.68
CA ALA A 95 5.19 -11.33 15.71
C ALA A 95 6.12 -10.13 15.45
N THR A 96 5.75 -9.22 14.54
CA THR A 96 6.59 -8.07 14.17
C THR A 96 5.80 -6.77 14.11
N ILE A 97 6.50 -5.67 14.39
CA ILE A 97 6.05 -4.30 14.15
C ILE A 97 6.95 -3.69 13.09
N GLU A 98 6.35 -3.05 12.08
CA GLU A 98 7.09 -2.55 10.93
C GLU A 98 6.69 -1.12 10.55
N LEU A 99 7.67 -0.31 10.16
CA LEU A 99 7.48 0.85 9.31
C LEU A 99 7.47 0.34 7.86
N CYS A 100 6.32 0.39 7.21
CA CYS A 100 6.15 -0.24 5.90
C CYS A 100 5.13 0.50 5.03
N VAL A 101 5.01 0.04 3.78
CA VAL A 101 3.91 0.42 2.90
C VAL A 101 2.98 -0.76 2.73
N THR A 102 1.69 -0.50 2.84
CA THR A 102 0.64 -1.48 2.56
C THR A 102 -0.27 -0.99 1.44
N ASN A 103 -0.87 -1.94 0.71
CA ASN A 103 -1.95 -1.65 -0.22
C ASN A 103 -3.31 -1.51 0.50
N ARG A 104 -4.40 -1.29 -0.27
CA ARG A 104 -5.77 -1.18 0.27
C ARG A 104 -6.27 -2.43 1.00
N LEU A 105 -5.70 -3.60 0.72
CA LEU A 105 -6.03 -4.86 1.39
C LEU A 105 -5.17 -5.08 2.64
N ARG A 106 -4.39 -4.09 3.07
CA ARG A 106 -3.38 -4.16 4.14
C ARG A 106 -2.26 -5.15 3.87
N GLN A 107 -2.05 -5.56 2.61
CA GLN A 107 -0.93 -6.41 2.25
C GLN A 107 0.35 -5.57 2.23
N ARG A 108 1.41 -6.07 2.86
CA ARG A 108 2.75 -5.47 2.85
C ARG A 108 3.31 -5.44 1.44
N ILE A 109 3.74 -4.28 0.99
CA ILE A 109 4.42 -4.05 -0.28
C ILE A 109 5.93 -3.99 -0.07
N VAL A 110 6.35 -3.22 0.93
CA VAL A 110 7.76 -3.06 1.32
C VAL A 110 7.86 -2.76 2.80
N SER A 111 8.89 -3.29 3.46
CA SER A 111 9.26 -2.96 4.84
C SER A 111 10.55 -2.14 4.85
N PHE A 112 10.56 -1.01 5.55
CA PHE A 112 11.72 -0.13 5.70
C PHE A 112 12.46 -0.36 7.02
N ALA A 113 11.71 -0.72 8.06
CA ALA A 113 12.24 -1.07 9.36
C ALA A 113 11.30 -2.01 10.08
N SER A 114 11.84 -2.94 10.84
CA SER A 114 11.09 -3.97 11.54
C SER A 114 11.71 -4.24 12.90
N VAL A 115 10.86 -4.59 13.87
CA VAL A 115 11.28 -5.05 15.20
C VAL A 115 10.37 -6.21 15.64
N PRO A 116 10.95 -7.32 16.09
CA PRO A 116 10.15 -8.45 16.60
C PRO A 116 9.55 -8.13 17.97
N VAL A 117 8.31 -8.57 18.19
CA VAL A 117 7.59 -8.36 19.47
C VAL A 117 8.30 -9.04 20.63
N SER A 118 9.14 -10.05 20.38
CA SER A 118 10.01 -10.67 21.40
C SER A 118 11.00 -9.70 22.06
N GLN A 119 11.25 -8.52 21.47
CA GLN A 119 12.08 -7.45 22.04
C GLN A 119 11.29 -6.46 22.92
N LEU A 120 10.05 -6.76 23.22
CA LEU A 120 9.19 -5.94 24.06
C LEU A 120 9.81 -5.76 25.45
N GLN A 121 9.91 -4.50 25.92
CA GLN A 121 10.40 -4.17 27.27
C GLN A 121 9.21 -3.67 28.11
N GLY A 122 8.79 -4.45 29.07
CA GLY A 122 7.51 -4.23 29.75
C GLY A 122 6.37 -4.26 28.76
N ASP A 123 5.57 -3.19 28.67
CA ASP A 123 4.42 -3.07 27.74
C ASP A 123 4.75 -2.21 26.51
N SER A 124 6.00 -1.84 26.28
CA SER A 124 6.39 -0.95 25.20
C SER A 124 7.44 -1.56 24.28
N LEU A 125 7.25 -1.39 22.98
CA LEU A 125 8.19 -1.74 21.93
C LEU A 125 8.59 -0.46 21.18
N HIS A 126 9.87 -0.21 20.98
CA HIS A 126 10.36 0.98 20.31
C HIS A 126 10.98 0.63 18.95
N LEU A 127 10.49 1.27 17.89
CA LEU A 127 11.06 1.25 16.55
C LEU A 127 11.63 2.65 16.25
N ALA A 128 12.96 2.75 16.20
CA ALA A 128 13.67 4.01 16.00
C ALA A 128 14.73 3.88 14.89
N PRO A 129 14.31 3.78 13.61
CA PRO A 129 15.22 3.54 12.48
C PRO A 129 16.08 4.75 12.11
N GLY A 130 15.86 5.90 12.73
CA GLY A 130 16.55 7.14 12.41
C GLY A 130 15.92 7.86 11.21
N ARG A 131 16.71 8.15 10.16
CA ARG A 131 16.23 8.79 8.94
C ARG A 131 15.93 7.73 7.89
N VAL A 132 14.70 7.78 7.33
CA VAL A 132 14.21 6.83 6.32
C VAL A 132 13.56 7.59 5.17
N ASP A 133 14.05 7.36 3.95
CA ASP A 133 13.36 7.78 2.72
C ASP A 133 12.40 6.65 2.30
N VAL A 134 11.11 6.95 2.34
CA VAL A 134 10.05 6.02 1.95
C VAL A 134 9.39 6.43 0.62
N SER A 135 10.01 7.30 -0.17
CA SER A 135 9.42 7.75 -1.43
C SER A 135 9.18 6.58 -2.39
N MET A 136 8.10 6.69 -3.17
CA MET A 136 7.65 5.61 -4.05
C MET A 136 8.68 5.29 -5.11
N PHE A 137 9.27 6.31 -5.75
CA PHE A 137 10.32 6.09 -6.75
C PHE A 137 11.57 5.48 -6.15
N GLN A 138 12.05 5.97 -4.99
CA GLN A 138 13.22 5.38 -4.33
C GLN A 138 12.98 3.92 -3.96
N THR A 139 11.76 3.60 -3.53
CA THR A 139 11.37 2.21 -3.26
C THR A 139 11.47 1.34 -4.51
N ILE A 140 10.94 1.80 -5.66
CA ILE A 140 11.07 1.10 -6.95
C ILE A 140 12.54 0.98 -7.35
N GLN A 141 13.33 2.05 -7.17
CA GLN A 141 14.76 2.04 -7.44
C GLN A 141 15.46 0.92 -6.67
N ASP A 142 15.24 0.83 -5.37
CA ASP A 142 15.93 -0.12 -4.51
C ASP A 142 15.44 -1.55 -4.74
N MET A 143 14.14 -1.76 -4.82
CA MET A 143 13.54 -3.10 -4.97
C MET A 143 13.74 -3.69 -6.37
N VAL A 144 13.75 -2.87 -7.41
CA VAL A 144 13.67 -3.35 -8.80
C VAL A 144 14.86 -2.92 -9.63
N PHE A 145 15.05 -1.61 -9.78
CA PHE A 145 16.06 -1.13 -10.74
C PHE A 145 17.47 -1.51 -10.29
N THR A 146 17.81 -1.31 -9.02
CA THR A 146 19.14 -1.65 -8.49
C THR A 146 19.37 -3.16 -8.43
N THR A 147 18.40 -3.93 -7.97
CA THR A 147 18.58 -5.36 -7.71
C THR A 147 18.47 -6.23 -8.95
N THR A 148 17.63 -5.83 -9.90
CA THR A 148 17.28 -6.63 -11.07
C THR A 148 17.77 -6.00 -12.37
N CYS A 149 17.32 -4.77 -12.66
CA CYS A 149 17.49 -4.16 -13.98
C CYS A 149 18.91 -3.66 -14.23
N ALA A 150 19.59 -3.14 -13.20
CA ALA A 150 20.95 -2.61 -13.32
C ALA A 150 22.01 -3.66 -13.68
N ARG A 151 21.69 -4.95 -13.64
CA ARG A 151 22.59 -6.00 -14.14
C ARG A 151 22.95 -5.82 -15.62
N CYS A 152 22.00 -5.36 -16.43
CA CYS A 152 22.17 -5.08 -17.86
C CYS A 152 22.11 -3.56 -18.15
N HIS A 153 21.39 -2.82 -17.33
CA HIS A 153 21.16 -1.37 -17.47
C HIS A 153 21.87 -0.57 -16.35
N GLY A 154 23.03 -1.03 -15.90
CA GLY A 154 23.80 -0.37 -14.84
C GLY A 154 24.81 0.64 -15.36
N LEU A 155 25.70 1.04 -14.45
CA LEU A 155 26.87 1.86 -14.78
C LEU A 155 27.88 1.01 -15.56
N GLY A 156 28.15 1.38 -16.80
CA GLY A 156 29.12 0.73 -17.65
C GLY A 156 29.36 1.53 -18.92
N ASN A 157 30.38 1.15 -19.69
CA ASN A 157 30.74 1.85 -20.93
C ASN A 157 29.66 1.74 -22.01
N ALA A 158 28.76 0.75 -21.90
CA ALA A 158 27.66 0.54 -22.84
C ALA A 158 26.49 -0.19 -22.15
N PRO A 159 25.66 0.51 -21.37
CA PRO A 159 24.46 -0.09 -20.80
C PRO A 159 23.53 -0.55 -21.93
N ALA A 160 22.85 -1.68 -21.73
CA ALA A 160 21.94 -2.26 -22.72
C ALA A 160 20.91 -1.20 -23.18
N ALA A 161 20.69 -1.10 -24.49
CA ALA A 161 19.80 -0.13 -25.12
C ALA A 161 20.09 1.35 -24.75
N GLY A 162 21.29 1.70 -24.31
CA GLY A 162 21.62 3.05 -23.86
C GLY A 162 20.78 3.54 -22.68
N LEU A 163 20.26 2.60 -21.87
CA LEU A 163 19.43 2.89 -20.70
C LEU A 163 20.22 2.63 -19.41
N THR A 164 20.38 3.65 -18.57
CA THR A 164 21.03 3.52 -17.28
C THR A 164 20.00 3.56 -16.16
N LEU A 165 19.88 2.45 -15.42
CA LEU A 165 18.97 2.30 -14.27
C LEU A 165 19.71 2.27 -12.93
N ALA A 166 20.94 2.78 -12.91
CA ALA A 166 21.70 2.92 -11.67
C ALA A 166 21.12 4.04 -10.79
N GLN A 167 21.37 3.89 -9.48
CA GLN A 167 20.99 4.87 -8.46
C GLN A 167 21.38 6.29 -8.86
N GLY A 168 20.44 7.22 -8.73
CA GLY A 168 20.63 8.63 -9.05
C GLY A 168 20.53 8.99 -10.55
N GLN A 169 20.54 8.01 -11.48
CA GLN A 169 20.46 8.24 -12.92
C GLN A 169 19.15 7.76 -13.56
N SER A 170 18.52 6.76 -12.98
CA SER A 170 17.36 6.05 -13.54
C SER A 170 16.16 6.95 -13.81
N TYR A 171 15.84 7.89 -12.91
CA TYR A 171 14.71 8.80 -13.09
C TYR A 171 14.84 9.62 -14.39
N ALA A 172 15.95 10.30 -14.57
CA ALA A 172 16.20 11.10 -15.76
C ALA A 172 16.32 10.25 -17.05
N ALA A 173 16.78 9.00 -16.90
CA ALA A 173 16.88 8.07 -18.01
C ALA A 173 15.53 7.46 -18.42
N LEU A 174 14.51 7.51 -17.56
CA LEU A 174 13.19 6.92 -17.80
C LEU A 174 12.12 7.95 -18.13
N VAL A 175 11.93 8.96 -17.27
CA VAL A 175 10.76 9.83 -17.33
C VAL A 175 10.89 10.85 -18.45
N ASN A 176 9.90 10.88 -19.34
CA ASN A 176 9.88 11.71 -20.55
C ASN A 176 11.11 11.54 -21.46
N HIS A 177 11.78 10.39 -21.39
CA HIS A 177 12.96 10.10 -22.18
C HIS A 177 12.62 9.11 -23.30
N GLU A 178 12.97 9.46 -24.54
CA GLU A 178 12.77 8.58 -25.71
C GLU A 178 13.65 7.33 -25.62
N ALA A 179 13.16 6.23 -26.14
CA ALA A 179 13.96 5.04 -26.33
C ALA A 179 15.07 5.29 -27.37
N SER A 180 16.18 4.55 -27.29
CA SER A 180 17.28 4.67 -28.26
C SER A 180 16.86 4.37 -29.69
N LYS A 181 15.81 3.56 -29.86
CA LYS A 181 15.08 3.40 -31.12
C LYS A 181 13.79 4.20 -31.00
N GLN A 182 13.74 5.37 -31.64
CA GLN A 182 12.65 6.34 -31.49
C GLN A 182 11.27 5.77 -31.85
N GLU A 183 11.20 4.82 -32.79
CA GLU A 183 9.97 4.13 -33.14
C GLU A 183 9.31 3.37 -31.96
N ARG A 184 10.03 3.14 -30.87
CA ARG A 184 9.52 2.49 -29.65
C ARG A 184 8.86 3.46 -28.67
N GLY A 185 8.98 4.78 -28.92
CA GLY A 185 8.36 5.81 -28.10
C GLY A 185 9.11 6.16 -26.84
N VAL A 186 8.39 6.71 -25.84
CA VAL A 186 8.93 7.21 -24.59
C VAL A 186 9.02 6.11 -23.56
N ARG A 187 10.11 6.07 -22.80
CA ARG A 187 10.34 5.02 -21.77
C ARG A 187 9.32 5.06 -20.66
N VAL A 188 8.99 6.24 -20.14
CA VAL A 188 7.92 6.47 -19.16
C VAL A 188 7.22 7.78 -19.51
N VAL A 189 5.91 7.68 -19.77
CA VAL A 189 5.00 8.81 -19.98
C VAL A 189 4.24 9.04 -18.68
N PRO A 190 4.49 10.13 -17.93
CA PRO A 190 3.79 10.38 -16.67
C PRO A 190 2.27 10.40 -16.85
N GLY A 191 1.56 9.59 -16.04
CA GLY A 191 0.11 9.48 -16.08
C GLY A 191 -0.45 8.51 -17.14
N ASP A 192 0.41 7.88 -17.95
CA ASP A 192 -0.04 7.00 -19.03
C ASP A 192 0.83 5.73 -19.13
N THR A 193 0.34 4.64 -18.55
CA THR A 193 1.00 3.34 -18.61
C THR A 193 1.01 2.77 -20.02
N GLU A 194 -0.08 2.89 -20.77
CA GLU A 194 -0.21 2.32 -22.12
C GLU A 194 0.75 2.96 -23.12
N ALA A 195 1.03 4.25 -22.97
CA ALA A 195 2.02 4.97 -23.76
C ALA A 195 3.47 4.70 -23.31
N SER A 196 3.66 4.13 -22.11
CA SER A 196 4.98 3.93 -21.51
C SER A 196 5.63 2.62 -21.98
N LEU A 197 6.82 2.72 -22.58
CA LEU A 197 7.59 1.55 -23.00
C LEU A 197 7.92 0.62 -21.81
N LEU A 198 8.23 1.18 -20.64
CA LEU A 198 8.53 0.40 -19.43
C LEU A 198 7.39 -0.55 -19.07
N HIS A 199 6.15 -0.07 -19.09
CA HIS A 199 4.96 -0.91 -18.86
C HIS A 199 4.91 -2.09 -19.82
N LYS A 200 5.01 -1.84 -21.12
CA LYS A 200 4.99 -2.89 -22.16
C LYS A 200 6.09 -3.93 -21.97
N VAL A 201 7.27 -3.47 -21.60
CA VAL A 201 8.44 -4.34 -21.38
C VAL A 201 8.26 -5.25 -20.18
N ILE A 202 7.80 -4.73 -19.03
CA ILE A 202 7.63 -5.54 -17.82
C ILE A 202 6.42 -6.46 -17.88
N HIS A 203 5.44 -6.16 -18.74
CA HIS A 203 4.29 -7.03 -19.05
C HIS A 203 4.57 -8.05 -20.16
N GLY A 204 5.79 -8.04 -20.73
CA GLY A 204 6.22 -9.02 -21.73
C GLY A 204 5.59 -8.82 -23.10
N ASP A 205 5.28 -7.59 -23.51
CA ASP A 205 4.83 -7.30 -24.87
C ASP A 205 5.97 -7.64 -25.88
N PRO A 206 5.81 -8.65 -26.74
CA PRO A 206 6.85 -9.06 -27.67
C PRO A 206 7.14 -8.03 -28.76
N ALA A 207 6.23 -7.08 -28.98
CA ALA A 207 6.43 -5.98 -29.93
C ALA A 207 7.27 -4.84 -29.34
N ALA A 208 7.35 -4.74 -28.00
CA ALA A 208 8.02 -3.62 -27.34
C ALA A 208 9.54 -3.67 -27.54
N VAL A 209 10.17 -4.81 -27.27
CA VAL A 209 11.63 -5.02 -27.36
C VAL A 209 11.96 -6.46 -27.78
N SER A 210 13.17 -6.67 -28.30
CA SER A 210 13.60 -8.00 -28.77
C SER A 210 13.98 -8.97 -27.65
N PHE A 211 14.35 -8.45 -26.46
CA PHE A 211 14.66 -9.28 -25.29
C PHE A 211 13.41 -9.41 -24.41
N ASP A 212 13.05 -10.63 -24.08
CA ASP A 212 11.92 -10.91 -23.20
C ASP A 212 12.26 -10.58 -21.74
N HIS A 213 11.51 -9.63 -21.16
CA HIS A 213 11.66 -9.20 -19.77
C HIS A 213 10.56 -9.77 -18.85
N SER A 214 9.60 -10.52 -19.36
CA SER A 214 8.40 -10.99 -18.61
C SER A 214 8.74 -11.77 -17.33
N ASN A 215 9.90 -12.39 -17.28
CA ASN A 215 10.35 -13.19 -16.14
C ASN A 215 11.31 -12.44 -15.19
N MET A 216 11.59 -11.16 -15.44
CA MET A 216 12.53 -10.38 -14.63
C MET A 216 11.92 -9.93 -13.29
N ILE A 217 10.62 -9.68 -13.26
CA ILE A 217 9.85 -9.33 -12.05
C ILE A 217 8.81 -10.43 -11.87
N LYS A 218 8.94 -11.20 -10.81
CA LYS A 218 8.05 -12.36 -10.55
C LYS A 218 6.80 -11.98 -9.77
N GLU A 219 6.91 -10.97 -8.92
CA GLU A 219 5.83 -10.59 -8.00
C GLU A 219 4.84 -9.62 -8.69
N PRO A 220 3.57 -10.02 -8.88
CA PRO A 220 2.57 -9.15 -9.50
C PRO A 220 2.36 -7.82 -8.76
N THR A 221 2.54 -7.80 -7.45
CA THR A 221 2.46 -6.58 -6.64
C THR A 221 3.56 -5.58 -6.98
N THR A 222 4.74 -6.05 -7.38
CA THR A 222 5.86 -5.20 -7.81
C THR A 222 5.61 -4.62 -9.20
N ILE A 223 5.04 -5.40 -10.12
CA ILE A 223 4.62 -4.89 -11.44
C ILE A 223 3.55 -3.81 -11.24
N ALA A 224 2.52 -4.10 -10.43
CA ALA A 224 1.47 -3.13 -10.10
C ALA A 224 2.00 -1.87 -9.41
N LEU A 225 3.07 -1.97 -8.61
CA LEU A 225 3.72 -0.82 -8.00
C LEU A 225 4.29 0.13 -9.06
N ILE A 226 4.98 -0.41 -10.06
CA ILE A 226 5.55 0.39 -11.16
C ILE A 226 4.44 1.05 -11.98
N ASP A 227 3.39 0.30 -12.34
CA ASP A 227 2.24 0.84 -13.09
C ASP A 227 1.52 1.95 -12.31
N ASN A 228 1.32 1.76 -11.01
CA ASN A 228 0.73 2.79 -10.17
C ASN A 228 1.61 4.03 -10.03
N TRP A 229 2.94 3.87 -9.99
CA TRP A 229 3.86 5.00 -10.01
C TRP A 229 3.73 5.81 -11.31
N ILE A 230 3.71 5.13 -12.47
CA ILE A 230 3.51 5.79 -13.77
C ILE A 230 2.17 6.53 -13.79
N ASN A 231 1.06 5.85 -13.43
CA ASN A 231 -0.29 6.42 -13.43
C ASN A 231 -0.45 7.60 -12.44
N ALA A 232 0.31 7.61 -11.35
CA ALA A 232 0.33 8.72 -10.40
C ALA A 232 1.18 9.93 -10.85
N GLY A 233 1.68 9.91 -12.10
CA GLY A 233 2.46 10.99 -12.67
C GLY A 233 3.97 10.77 -12.63
N ALA A 234 4.44 9.57 -12.33
CA ALA A 234 5.85 9.18 -12.29
C ALA A 234 6.74 10.16 -11.51
N ASN A 235 6.29 10.62 -10.35
CA ASN A 235 7.02 11.57 -9.51
C ASN A 235 8.29 10.92 -8.92
N LYS A 236 9.29 11.79 -8.63
CA LYS A 236 10.56 11.35 -8.03
C LYS A 236 10.46 11.27 -6.53
#